data_f435af089f85c552c97d3c2e2a25d367
#
_entry.id   f435af089f85c552c97d3c2e2a25d367
#
_cell.length_a   1.000
_cell.length_b   1.000
_cell.length_c   1.000
_cell.angle_alpha   90.00
_cell.angle_beta   90.00
_cell.angle_gamma   90.00
#
_symmetry.space_group_name_H-M   'P 1'
#
loop_
_entity.id
_entity.type
_entity.pdbx_description
1 polymer ?
#
loop_
_entity_poly.entity_id
_entity_poly.type
_entity_poly.pdbx_seq_one_letter_code
_entity_poly.pdbx_strand_id
1 'polypeptide(L)'
;MRSACLTLCLLTPVTHAATFVVDTSSDAALTACTAAPADCSLRGALQNANLSTDADVIQFSIPTGDTGYQPVTDHWLIGVGDVALPAILAPVVIDGYTQPGASANTLTPTQGGLNGTLKIEVRGISQVRTQQNGLEVGGDFNQPASTFRGLAINSFGAQVLFHGSSAHRLEGSYLGSDILGQVPVIPGNNGRGLGVRIQGPGPYVIGGPTPAARNLLGGLSTAISAFAASDGLRVEGNLIGLRAGGDQALDNTTDGISTGSPLTNARIGGSDPAARNVISGNRFSALRLSSAGINPYAGSRVEGNYFGTDVSGRRALGNGLNPQSPSQPQPTLLIGGGLDCSIAIGGIAPGQANLIAYGGAAGLTADACSGVASPLNHFRANRGIPFDNTFGGGALGATPNDPGDADTGGNRLQNFAVITLPGGFLPAGGSAVEVGFQVDSATANASYPLRVDFYRGDCGGGSRQLVGSASIAAIDAQLPRTTLLQPADGANVLPLTALVVDAAGNSSEFAPLQGEAIFADGSEDQPTALPPGRCD
;
A
#
# COMPACT_ATOMS: atom_id res chain seq x y z
N MET A 1 71.49 -3.93 -31.76
CA MET A 1 70.22 -3.24 -31.88
C MET A 1 69.35 -3.61 -30.68
N ARG A 2 69.23 -2.72 -29.71
CA ARG A 2 68.34 -2.92 -28.52
C ARG A 2 67.00 -2.25 -28.80
N SER A 3 65.96 -3.06 -28.95
CA SER A 3 64.55 -2.57 -29.11
C SER A 3 64.02 -2.12 -27.76
N ALA A 4 63.78 -0.85 -27.60
CA ALA A 4 63.12 -0.32 -26.42
C ALA A 4 61.56 -0.48 -26.60
N CYS A 5 60.95 -1.33 -25.78
CA CYS A 5 59.53 -1.50 -25.72
C CYS A 5 58.96 -0.33 -24.87
N LEU A 6 58.26 0.61 -25.52
CA LEU A 6 57.58 1.71 -24.86
C LEU A 6 56.21 1.19 -24.36
N THR A 7 56.12 0.89 -23.08
CA THR A 7 54.83 0.52 -22.44
C THR A 7 54.04 1.79 -22.27
N LEU A 8 53.00 1.98 -23.10
CA LEU A 8 52.01 3.03 -22.95
C LEU A 8 51.13 2.69 -21.75
N CYS A 9 51.37 3.31 -20.61
CA CYS A 9 50.50 3.21 -19.46
C CYS A 9 49.22 4.04 -19.72
N LEU A 10 48.14 3.38 -20.15
CA LEU A 10 46.80 3.99 -20.21
C LEU A 10 46.36 4.27 -18.78
N LEU A 11 46.53 5.51 -18.33
CA LEU A 11 45.84 6.03 -17.14
C LEU A 11 44.34 6.03 -17.46
N THR A 12 43.63 5.02 -16.98
CA THR A 12 42.16 5.11 -16.91
C THR A 12 41.83 6.29 -16.01
N PRO A 13 41.05 7.25 -16.45
CA PRO A 13 40.58 8.32 -15.54
C PRO A 13 39.82 7.66 -14.39
N VAL A 14 40.27 7.90 -13.17
CA VAL A 14 39.50 7.57 -11.97
C VAL A 14 38.36 8.58 -11.96
N THR A 15 37.20 8.18 -12.42
CA THR A 15 35.98 8.99 -12.29
C THR A 15 35.63 9.04 -10.80
N HIS A 16 35.39 10.20 -10.28
CA HIS A 16 34.93 10.40 -8.90
C HIS A 16 33.48 10.88 -8.96
N ALA A 17 32.64 10.41 -8.02
CA ALA A 17 31.29 10.90 -7.85
C ALA A 17 31.30 12.43 -7.83
N ALA A 18 30.54 13.03 -8.76
CA ALA A 18 30.43 14.48 -8.90
C ALA A 18 29.21 15.02 -8.16
N THR A 19 29.28 16.29 -7.80
CA THR A 19 28.10 17.03 -7.28
C THR A 19 27.78 18.14 -8.24
N PHE A 20 26.53 18.15 -8.74
CA PHE A 20 25.98 19.19 -9.60
C PHE A 20 24.97 19.99 -8.79
N VAL A 21 25.19 21.32 -8.68
CA VAL A 21 24.29 22.20 -7.93
C VAL A 21 23.39 22.94 -8.91
N VAL A 22 22.12 22.55 -8.96
CA VAL A 22 21.09 23.25 -9.74
C VAL A 22 20.83 24.62 -9.13
N ASP A 23 21.10 25.67 -9.89
CA ASP A 23 21.05 27.07 -9.46
C ASP A 23 20.02 27.92 -10.24
N THR A 24 19.25 27.29 -11.13
CA THR A 24 18.15 27.92 -11.87
C THR A 24 17.00 26.96 -12.12
N SER A 25 15.77 27.50 -12.16
CA SER A 25 14.55 26.76 -12.52
C SER A 25 14.35 26.57 -14.04
N SER A 26 15.27 27.07 -14.86
CA SER A 26 15.20 26.97 -16.31
C SER A 26 15.16 25.50 -16.77
N ASP A 27 14.32 25.18 -17.77
CA ASP A 27 14.29 23.87 -18.45
C ASP A 27 15.28 23.76 -19.62
N ALA A 28 16.10 24.79 -19.87
CA ALA A 28 17.17 24.74 -20.87
C ALA A 28 18.27 23.75 -20.45
N ALA A 29 19.01 23.19 -21.43
CA ALA A 29 20.12 22.29 -21.16
C ALA A 29 21.38 23.06 -20.74
N LEU A 30 21.39 23.57 -19.51
CA LEU A 30 22.50 24.31 -18.93
C LEU A 30 23.42 23.32 -18.18
N THR A 31 24.53 22.96 -18.82
CA THR A 31 25.42 21.88 -18.37
C THR A 31 26.74 22.37 -17.77
N ALA A 32 26.98 23.68 -17.71
CA ALA A 32 28.24 24.18 -17.18
C ALA A 32 28.44 23.83 -15.71
N CYS A 33 27.40 23.97 -14.90
CA CYS A 33 27.34 23.58 -13.47
C CYS A 33 28.57 24.03 -12.68
N THR A 34 28.95 25.31 -12.86
CA THR A 34 30.09 25.93 -12.17
C THR A 34 29.59 26.78 -10.99
N ALA A 35 30.45 27.61 -10.43
CA ALA A 35 30.06 28.61 -9.44
C ALA A 35 29.44 29.88 -10.05
N ALA A 36 29.33 29.97 -11.38
CA ALA A 36 28.68 31.08 -12.06
C ALA A 36 27.15 30.97 -11.93
N PRO A 37 26.43 32.07 -11.75
CA PRO A 37 24.99 32.02 -11.55
C PRO A 37 24.22 31.62 -12.81
N ALA A 38 23.14 30.85 -12.62
CA ALA A 38 22.21 30.38 -13.64
C ALA A 38 22.87 29.58 -14.77
N ASP A 39 23.85 28.76 -14.48
CA ASP A 39 24.57 27.91 -15.44
C ASP A 39 24.33 26.41 -15.30
N CYS A 40 23.55 26.00 -14.28
CA CYS A 40 23.19 24.61 -14.00
C CYS A 40 21.68 24.43 -13.83
N SER A 41 21.02 23.86 -14.81
CA SER A 41 19.60 23.46 -14.72
C SER A 41 19.48 21.98 -14.29
N LEU A 42 18.29 21.56 -13.83
CA LEU A 42 18.02 20.15 -13.56
C LEU A 42 18.28 19.27 -14.80
N ARG A 43 17.86 19.72 -15.97
CA ARG A 43 18.12 19.04 -17.25
C ARG A 43 19.61 18.91 -17.52
N GLY A 44 20.38 19.98 -17.33
CA GLY A 44 21.84 19.96 -17.54
C GLY A 44 22.56 19.09 -16.54
N ALA A 45 22.17 19.12 -15.27
CA ALA A 45 22.72 18.25 -14.23
C ALA A 45 22.47 16.77 -14.51
N LEU A 46 21.27 16.39 -14.99
CA LEU A 46 20.96 15.02 -15.41
C LEU A 46 21.80 14.58 -16.62
N GLN A 47 22.02 15.49 -17.60
CA GLN A 47 22.89 15.18 -18.72
C GLN A 47 24.34 14.91 -18.27
N ASN A 48 24.85 15.73 -17.35
CA ASN A 48 26.19 15.55 -16.80
C ASN A 48 26.32 14.26 -16.00
N ALA A 49 25.36 13.97 -15.11
CA ALA A 49 25.35 12.74 -14.33
C ALA A 49 25.35 11.47 -15.20
N ASN A 50 24.71 11.52 -16.36
CA ASN A 50 24.73 10.39 -17.33
C ASN A 50 26.07 10.19 -18.04
N LEU A 51 27.05 11.08 -17.89
CA LEU A 51 28.38 10.93 -18.49
C LEU A 51 29.34 10.09 -17.62
N SER A 52 28.96 9.84 -16.37
CA SER A 52 29.75 9.06 -15.41
C SER A 52 29.06 7.75 -15.07
N THR A 53 29.80 6.76 -14.57
CA THR A 53 29.26 5.51 -14.02
C THR A 53 29.24 5.52 -12.49
N ASP A 54 29.77 6.58 -11.86
CA ASP A 54 29.78 6.75 -10.42
C ASP A 54 28.46 7.34 -9.93
N ALA A 55 28.17 7.18 -8.65
CA ALA A 55 26.95 7.69 -8.04
C ALA A 55 27.04 9.20 -7.81
N ASP A 56 26.62 9.98 -8.78
CA ASP A 56 26.62 11.44 -8.72
C ASP A 56 25.52 11.99 -7.81
N VAL A 57 25.66 13.24 -7.39
CA VAL A 57 24.68 13.93 -6.55
C VAL A 57 24.20 15.22 -7.24
N ILE A 58 22.88 15.35 -7.40
CA ILE A 58 22.24 16.58 -7.85
C ILE A 58 21.64 17.27 -6.63
N GLN A 59 22.16 18.46 -6.33
CA GLN A 59 21.72 19.34 -5.26
C GLN A 59 21.02 20.59 -5.82
N PHE A 60 20.37 21.35 -4.95
CA PHE A 60 19.67 22.59 -5.35
C PHE A 60 20.11 23.75 -4.49
N SER A 61 20.36 24.90 -5.12
CA SER A 61 20.63 26.19 -4.49
C SER A 61 20.16 27.33 -5.39
N ILE A 62 18.88 27.28 -5.75
CA ILE A 62 18.25 28.27 -6.66
C ILE A 62 17.96 29.55 -5.85
N PRO A 63 18.41 30.73 -6.32
CA PRO A 63 18.18 31.98 -5.61
C PRO A 63 16.73 32.46 -5.72
N THR A 64 16.26 33.26 -4.75
CA THR A 64 14.90 33.85 -4.76
C THR A 64 14.65 34.84 -5.90
N GLY A 65 15.70 35.32 -6.57
CA GLY A 65 15.59 36.14 -7.80
C GLY A 65 15.35 35.35 -9.08
N ASP A 66 15.34 33.98 -9.00
CA ASP A 66 15.05 33.13 -10.15
C ASP A 66 13.56 33.22 -10.56
N THR A 67 13.29 33.08 -11.85
CA THR A 67 11.93 33.24 -12.43
C THR A 67 10.94 32.18 -11.98
N GLY A 68 11.41 31.01 -11.54
CA GLY A 68 10.58 29.94 -10.99
C GLY A 68 10.19 30.13 -9.53
N TYR A 69 10.73 31.13 -8.84
CA TYR A 69 10.39 31.36 -7.44
C TYR A 69 8.92 31.72 -7.25
N GLN A 70 8.27 31.04 -6.32
CA GLN A 70 6.85 31.21 -5.99
C GLN A 70 6.74 31.83 -4.58
N PRO A 71 6.59 33.17 -4.46
CA PRO A 71 6.72 33.87 -3.18
C PRO A 71 5.60 33.53 -2.17
N VAL A 72 4.42 33.11 -2.63
CA VAL A 72 3.28 32.78 -1.75
C VAL A 72 3.55 31.50 -0.95
N THR A 73 4.20 30.53 -1.56
CA THR A 73 4.47 29.21 -0.99
C THR A 73 5.96 28.98 -0.72
N ASP A 74 6.77 30.00 -1.01
CA ASP A 74 8.21 30.02 -0.76
C ASP A 74 8.91 28.76 -1.28
N HIS A 75 8.75 28.50 -2.60
CA HIS A 75 9.35 27.35 -3.28
C HIS A 75 9.74 27.72 -4.72
N TRP A 76 10.45 26.81 -5.41
CA TRP A 76 10.86 26.96 -6.81
C TRP A 76 10.16 25.95 -7.68
N LEU A 77 9.50 26.46 -8.74
CA LEU A 77 8.84 25.67 -9.77
C LEU A 77 9.79 25.47 -10.97
N ILE A 78 10.21 24.24 -11.21
CA ILE A 78 10.91 23.82 -12.42
C ILE A 78 9.86 23.28 -13.38
N GLY A 79 9.50 24.09 -14.38
CA GLY A 79 8.49 23.74 -15.38
C GLY A 79 9.11 22.99 -16.55
N VAL A 80 8.82 21.71 -16.70
CA VAL A 80 9.30 20.87 -17.81
C VAL A 80 8.38 21.02 -19.02
N GLY A 81 8.93 21.50 -20.13
CA GLY A 81 8.21 21.76 -21.39
C GLY A 81 7.93 20.50 -22.21
N ASP A 82 7.86 20.68 -23.56
CA ASP A 82 7.47 19.59 -24.47
C ASP A 82 8.56 18.51 -24.64
N VAL A 83 9.79 18.81 -24.27
CA VAL A 83 10.90 17.82 -24.27
C VAL A 83 11.02 17.22 -22.89
N ALA A 84 10.88 15.90 -22.79
CA ALA A 84 11.05 15.18 -21.52
C ALA A 84 12.43 15.45 -20.89
N LEU A 85 12.53 15.36 -19.57
CA LEU A 85 13.83 15.32 -18.90
C LEU A 85 14.66 14.12 -19.44
N PRO A 86 15.99 14.22 -19.44
CA PRO A 86 16.84 13.08 -19.80
C PRO A 86 16.53 11.87 -18.91
N ALA A 87 16.41 10.69 -19.53
CA ALA A 87 16.35 9.46 -18.76
C ALA A 87 17.64 9.31 -17.94
N ILE A 88 17.51 8.82 -16.72
CA ILE A 88 18.62 8.59 -15.80
C ILE A 88 19.26 7.25 -16.17
N LEU A 89 20.46 7.29 -16.72
CA LEU A 89 21.20 6.13 -17.23
C LEU A 89 22.36 5.71 -16.33
N ALA A 90 22.69 6.51 -15.32
CA ALA A 90 23.74 6.29 -14.33
C ALA A 90 23.18 6.50 -12.92
N PRO A 91 23.83 5.93 -11.88
CA PRO A 91 23.37 6.12 -10.51
C PRO A 91 23.44 7.58 -10.11
N VAL A 92 22.34 8.08 -9.53
CA VAL A 92 22.28 9.48 -9.07
C VAL A 92 21.43 9.63 -7.82
N VAL A 93 21.83 10.52 -6.92
CA VAL A 93 21.01 11.01 -5.84
C VAL A 93 20.47 12.40 -6.21
N ILE A 94 19.17 12.55 -6.36
CA ILE A 94 18.53 13.87 -6.56
C ILE A 94 17.95 14.30 -5.21
N ASP A 95 18.53 15.34 -4.62
CA ASP A 95 18.25 15.75 -3.24
C ASP A 95 17.66 17.16 -3.17
N GLY A 96 16.32 17.24 -3.17
CA GLY A 96 15.59 18.51 -3.00
C GLY A 96 15.73 19.13 -1.61
N TYR A 97 16.16 18.37 -0.59
CA TYR A 97 16.37 18.90 0.75
C TYR A 97 17.61 19.79 0.87
N THR A 98 18.49 19.82 -0.13
CA THR A 98 19.63 20.72 -0.18
C THR A 98 19.25 22.15 -0.51
N GLN A 99 18.06 22.39 -1.09
CA GLN A 99 17.56 23.75 -1.31
C GLN A 99 17.40 24.47 0.04
N PRO A 100 17.99 25.66 0.20
CA PRO A 100 17.84 26.44 1.43
C PRO A 100 16.38 26.60 1.88
N GLY A 101 16.11 26.34 3.16
CA GLY A 101 14.77 26.38 3.73
C GLY A 101 13.97 25.07 3.63
N ALA A 102 14.48 24.05 2.94
CA ALA A 102 13.87 22.72 2.93
C ALA A 102 14.15 21.97 4.25
N SER A 103 13.23 21.10 4.63
CA SER A 103 13.39 20.20 5.77
C SER A 103 12.65 18.88 5.56
N ALA A 104 13.28 17.79 5.96
CA ALA A 104 12.66 16.48 5.91
C ALA A 104 11.56 16.34 6.98
N ASN A 105 10.60 15.44 6.73
CA ASN A 105 9.62 15.05 7.73
C ASN A 105 10.27 14.40 8.96
N THR A 106 9.79 14.76 10.16
CA THR A 106 10.27 14.22 11.44
C THR A 106 9.23 13.37 12.18
N LEU A 107 7.98 13.35 11.69
CA LEU A 107 6.87 12.61 12.32
C LEU A 107 6.83 11.16 11.85
N THR A 108 6.79 10.23 12.79
CA THR A 108 6.47 8.80 12.52
C THR A 108 5.00 8.63 12.19
N PRO A 109 4.57 7.50 11.58
CA PRO A 109 3.15 7.23 11.34
C PRO A 109 2.26 7.27 12.60
N THR A 110 2.82 6.98 13.77
CA THR A 110 2.09 7.04 15.05
C THR A 110 1.97 8.46 15.63
N GLN A 111 2.80 9.39 15.16
CA GLN A 111 2.78 10.79 15.58
C GLN A 111 1.90 11.68 14.70
N GLY A 112 1.57 11.22 13.49
CA GLY A 112 0.68 11.97 12.61
C GLY A 112 1.04 11.92 11.14
N GLY A 113 0.65 12.96 10.40
CA GLY A 113 0.92 13.16 8.98
C GLY A 113 2.38 13.47 8.68
N LEU A 114 2.59 14.36 7.71
CA LEU A 114 3.92 14.82 7.29
C LEU A 114 4.09 16.30 7.66
N ASN A 115 5.23 16.66 8.21
CA ASN A 115 5.61 18.03 8.58
C ASN A 115 6.85 18.53 7.85
N GLY A 116 7.31 17.79 6.83
CA GLY A 116 8.42 18.23 5.96
C GLY A 116 8.08 19.49 5.19
N THR A 117 9.10 20.28 4.87
CA THR A 117 9.00 21.46 4.01
C THR A 117 9.76 21.18 2.72
N LEU A 118 9.03 20.96 1.64
CA LEU A 118 9.62 20.82 0.31
C LEU A 118 9.79 22.21 -0.33
N LYS A 119 10.85 22.37 -1.12
CA LYS A 119 11.18 23.65 -1.78
C LYS A 119 11.33 23.51 -3.30
N ILE A 120 11.43 22.32 -3.82
CA ILE A 120 11.58 22.07 -5.25
C ILE A 120 10.34 21.35 -5.78
N GLU A 121 9.65 22.00 -6.70
CA GLU A 121 8.54 21.42 -7.46
C GLU A 121 8.97 21.20 -8.92
N VAL A 122 8.89 19.95 -9.40
CA VAL A 122 9.10 19.57 -10.80
C VAL A 122 7.73 19.32 -11.42
N ARG A 123 7.30 20.18 -12.34
CA ARG A 123 5.96 20.14 -12.93
C ARG A 123 6.02 20.01 -14.45
N GLY A 124 5.29 19.06 -14.99
CA GLY A 124 5.03 19.01 -16.44
C GLY A 124 4.11 20.14 -16.87
N ILE A 125 4.59 21.03 -17.73
CA ILE A 125 3.81 22.16 -18.28
C ILE A 125 3.42 21.98 -19.75
N SER A 126 3.86 20.90 -20.40
CA SER A 126 3.51 20.56 -21.79
C SER A 126 2.01 20.30 -21.97
N GLN A 127 1.47 20.60 -23.13
CA GLN A 127 0.10 20.24 -23.51
C GLN A 127 -0.05 18.75 -23.91
N VAL A 128 1.06 18.02 -24.15
CA VAL A 128 1.11 16.60 -24.56
C VAL A 128 1.49 15.67 -23.38
N ARG A 129 1.23 16.06 -22.19
CA ARG A 129 1.75 15.55 -20.90
C ARG A 129 1.53 14.08 -20.58
N THR A 130 0.47 13.45 -21.08
CA THR A 130 0.15 12.05 -20.76
C THR A 130 1.17 11.05 -21.29
N GLN A 131 2.13 11.50 -22.09
CA GLN A 131 3.18 10.68 -22.68
C GLN A 131 4.57 10.94 -22.07
N GLN A 132 4.73 11.97 -21.23
CA GLN A 132 6.02 12.28 -20.61
C GLN A 132 6.06 11.80 -19.16
N ASN A 133 7.21 11.28 -18.76
CA ASN A 133 7.50 10.97 -17.37
C ASN A 133 8.24 12.13 -16.69
N GLY A 134 8.08 12.27 -15.38
CA GLY A 134 8.80 13.27 -14.60
C GLY A 134 10.26 12.87 -14.44
N LEU A 135 10.56 11.99 -13.48
CA LEU A 135 11.86 11.35 -13.36
C LEU A 135 11.77 9.92 -13.89
N GLU A 136 12.57 9.60 -14.87
CA GLU A 136 12.62 8.28 -15.48
C GLU A 136 13.99 7.66 -15.30
N VAL A 137 14.05 6.52 -14.59
CA VAL A 137 15.24 5.67 -14.61
C VAL A 137 15.12 4.75 -15.79
N GLY A 138 16.03 4.91 -16.74
CA GLY A 138 16.14 4.09 -17.95
C GLY A 138 17.47 3.37 -18.00
N GLY A 139 17.63 2.46 -18.97
CA GLY A 139 18.90 1.79 -19.23
C GLY A 139 18.92 0.31 -18.84
N ASP A 140 20.09 -0.30 -18.97
CA ASP A 140 20.31 -1.72 -18.82
C ASP A 140 20.05 -2.20 -17.37
N PHE A 141 19.70 -3.48 -17.25
CA PHE A 141 19.21 -4.13 -16.02
C PHE A 141 20.18 -4.15 -14.83
N ASN A 142 21.40 -3.64 -14.96
CA ASN A 142 22.47 -3.73 -13.94
C ASN A 142 23.00 -2.37 -13.45
N GLN A 143 22.28 -1.28 -13.63
CA GLN A 143 22.73 0.02 -13.13
C GLN A 143 22.62 0.07 -11.59
N PRO A 144 23.58 0.69 -10.87
CA PRO A 144 23.47 0.95 -9.44
C PRO A 144 22.23 1.79 -9.10
N ALA A 145 21.76 1.68 -7.84
CA ALA A 145 20.53 2.31 -7.41
C ALA A 145 20.60 3.85 -7.44
N SER A 146 19.55 4.47 -7.96
CA SER A 146 19.33 5.92 -7.83
C SER A 146 18.35 6.22 -6.71
N THR A 147 18.48 7.41 -6.09
CA THR A 147 17.59 7.87 -5.01
C THR A 147 17.04 9.25 -5.32
N PHE A 148 15.74 9.40 -5.23
CA PHE A 148 15.03 10.69 -5.36
C PHE A 148 14.40 11.06 -4.05
N ARG A 149 14.68 12.25 -3.53
CA ARG A 149 14.15 12.69 -2.24
C ARG A 149 13.89 14.18 -2.16
N GLY A 150 12.89 14.56 -1.35
CA GLY A 150 12.62 15.98 -1.04
C GLY A 150 12.02 16.79 -2.19
N LEU A 151 11.30 16.14 -3.12
CA LEU A 151 10.74 16.76 -4.32
C LEU A 151 9.22 16.68 -4.33
N ALA A 152 8.55 17.74 -4.81
CA ALA A 152 7.19 17.65 -5.29
C ALA A 152 7.20 17.41 -6.81
N ILE A 153 6.55 16.34 -7.29
CA ILE A 153 6.53 15.98 -8.71
C ILE A 153 5.09 15.80 -9.15
N ASN A 154 4.65 16.54 -10.16
CA ASN A 154 3.26 16.49 -10.60
C ASN A 154 3.09 16.82 -12.09
N SER A 155 1.89 16.57 -12.59
CA SER A 155 1.49 16.90 -13.97
C SER A 155 2.22 16.14 -15.07
N PHE A 156 2.72 14.93 -14.81
CA PHE A 156 3.28 14.01 -15.80
C PHE A 156 2.37 12.80 -16.04
N GLY A 157 2.62 12.03 -17.08
CA GLY A 157 1.98 10.74 -17.32
C GLY A 157 2.30 9.70 -16.23
N ALA A 158 3.56 9.64 -15.82
CA ALA A 158 3.99 9.07 -14.54
C ALA A 158 4.94 10.05 -13.87
N GLN A 159 4.75 10.30 -12.58
CA GLN A 159 5.60 11.25 -11.87
C GLN A 159 7.02 10.69 -11.72
N VAL A 160 7.12 9.38 -11.45
CA VAL A 160 8.37 8.63 -11.42
C VAL A 160 8.18 7.32 -12.17
N LEU A 161 9.12 6.99 -13.03
CA LEU A 161 9.18 5.71 -13.74
C LEU A 161 10.46 4.97 -13.37
N PHE A 162 10.32 3.77 -12.84
CA PHE A 162 11.42 2.86 -12.54
C PHE A 162 11.49 1.73 -13.55
N HIS A 163 12.65 1.59 -14.20
CA HIS A 163 13.08 0.44 -14.99
C HIS A 163 14.26 -0.28 -14.31
N GLY A 164 14.63 -1.43 -14.84
CA GLY A 164 15.83 -2.13 -14.45
C GLY A 164 15.69 -3.01 -13.21
N SER A 165 16.83 -3.52 -12.72
CA SER A 165 16.90 -4.52 -11.64
C SER A 165 17.55 -4.00 -10.36
N SER A 166 17.68 -2.69 -10.18
CA SER A 166 18.36 -2.08 -9.03
C SER A 166 17.38 -1.55 -7.99
N ALA A 167 17.85 -1.44 -6.74
CA ALA A 167 17.05 -0.97 -5.60
C ALA A 167 16.84 0.57 -5.64
N HIS A 168 16.27 1.08 -6.73
CA HIS A 168 15.95 2.51 -6.84
C HIS A 168 14.99 2.93 -5.73
N ARG A 169 15.17 4.18 -5.23
CA ARG A 169 14.45 4.70 -4.07
C ARG A 169 13.73 5.99 -4.36
N LEU A 170 12.51 6.10 -3.81
CA LEU A 170 11.77 7.35 -3.71
C LEU A 170 11.46 7.61 -2.24
N GLU A 171 11.98 8.70 -1.69
CA GLU A 171 11.89 9.02 -0.27
C GLU A 171 11.46 10.47 -0.05
N GLY A 172 10.65 10.74 0.98
CA GLY A 172 10.33 12.08 1.46
C GLY A 172 9.77 13.03 0.40
N SER A 173 9.10 12.51 -0.62
CA SER A 173 8.64 13.26 -1.79
C SER A 173 7.12 13.27 -1.88
N TYR A 174 6.55 14.29 -2.54
CA TYR A 174 5.12 14.43 -2.79
C TYR A 174 4.83 14.22 -4.27
N LEU A 175 3.99 13.25 -4.61
CA LEU A 175 3.61 12.95 -5.99
C LEU A 175 2.14 13.28 -6.25
N GLY A 176 1.88 14.07 -7.32
CA GLY A 176 0.55 14.42 -7.79
C GLY A 176 -0.12 15.60 -7.08
N SER A 177 0.42 16.02 -5.95
CA SER A 177 -0.07 17.18 -5.18
C SER A 177 0.75 18.43 -5.45
N ASP A 178 0.26 19.55 -4.93
CA ASP A 178 1.03 20.79 -4.77
C ASP A 178 2.18 20.61 -3.76
N ILE A 179 3.04 21.61 -3.69
CA ILE A 179 4.21 21.62 -2.79
C ILE A 179 3.84 21.47 -1.29
N LEU A 180 2.62 21.81 -0.92
CA LEU A 180 2.11 21.73 0.44
C LEU A 180 1.42 20.37 0.75
N GLY A 181 1.24 19.51 -0.26
CA GLY A 181 0.52 18.24 -0.11
C GLY A 181 -0.97 18.41 0.21
N GLN A 182 -1.62 19.49 -0.24
CA GLN A 182 -2.99 19.83 0.13
C GLN A 182 -4.00 19.65 -0.99
N VAL A 183 -3.61 19.94 -2.22
CA VAL A 183 -4.50 19.87 -3.38
C VAL A 183 -3.85 19.12 -4.54
N PRO A 184 -4.66 18.44 -5.38
CA PRO A 184 -4.11 17.78 -6.56
C PRO A 184 -3.69 18.85 -7.59
N VAL A 185 -2.53 18.66 -8.20
CA VAL A 185 -2.13 19.47 -9.35
C VAL A 185 -2.53 18.72 -10.61
N ILE A 186 -3.67 19.15 -11.17
CA ILE A 186 -4.26 18.53 -12.36
C ILE A 186 -3.91 19.38 -13.57
N PRO A 187 -3.24 18.81 -14.56
CA PRO A 187 -2.94 19.53 -15.77
C PRO A 187 -4.19 19.68 -16.65
N GLY A 188 -4.72 20.88 -16.82
CA GLY A 188 -5.75 21.21 -17.81
C GLY A 188 -6.78 20.10 -18.09
N ASN A 189 -6.96 19.74 -19.36
CA ASN A 189 -7.93 18.70 -19.79
C ASN A 189 -7.38 17.26 -19.80
N ASN A 190 -6.18 17.00 -19.33
CA ASN A 190 -5.45 15.74 -19.59
C ASN A 190 -5.54 14.68 -18.49
N GLY A 191 -6.43 14.82 -17.52
CA GLY A 191 -6.57 13.83 -16.45
C GLY A 191 -5.36 13.76 -15.49
N ARG A 192 -5.41 12.84 -14.55
CA ARG A 192 -4.36 12.62 -13.54
C ARG A 192 -3.42 11.52 -14.01
N GLY A 193 -2.11 11.71 -13.89
CA GLY A 193 -1.10 10.70 -14.21
C GLY A 193 -0.89 9.68 -13.08
N LEU A 194 -0.04 8.69 -13.34
CA LEU A 194 0.42 7.73 -12.34
C LEU A 194 1.41 8.39 -11.36
N GLY A 195 1.45 7.93 -10.13
CA GLY A 195 2.50 8.33 -9.19
C GLY A 195 3.83 7.64 -9.54
N VAL A 196 4.02 6.43 -9.06
CA VAL A 196 5.16 5.59 -9.43
C VAL A 196 4.72 4.51 -10.40
N ARG A 197 5.35 4.47 -11.56
CA ARG A 197 5.21 3.42 -12.56
C ARG A 197 6.41 2.48 -12.48
N ILE A 198 6.16 1.18 -12.36
CA ILE A 198 7.19 0.14 -12.28
C ILE A 198 7.15 -0.67 -13.57
N GLN A 199 8.27 -0.73 -14.29
CA GLN A 199 8.44 -1.45 -15.57
C GLN A 199 9.69 -2.33 -15.59
N GLY A 200 10.10 -2.87 -14.44
CA GLY A 200 11.27 -3.73 -14.34
C GLY A 200 11.21 -4.66 -13.14
N PRO A 201 12.18 -5.58 -13.05
CA PRO A 201 12.14 -6.61 -12.03
C PRO A 201 12.42 -6.10 -10.60
N GLY A 202 12.99 -4.90 -10.41
CA GLY A 202 13.33 -4.38 -9.09
C GLY A 202 14.64 -4.96 -8.51
N PRO A 203 14.80 -4.95 -7.16
CA PRO A 203 13.84 -4.47 -6.16
C PRO A 203 13.74 -2.93 -6.13
N TYR A 204 12.58 -2.39 -5.76
CA TYR A 204 12.37 -0.94 -5.61
C TYR A 204 11.92 -0.61 -4.19
N VAL A 205 12.24 0.61 -3.73
CA VAL A 205 11.86 1.09 -2.40
C VAL A 205 11.09 2.41 -2.52
N ILE A 206 9.85 2.42 -2.10
CA ILE A 206 8.97 3.59 -2.09
C ILE A 206 8.65 3.92 -0.64
N GLY A 207 9.26 4.97 -0.12
CA GLY A 207 9.23 5.32 1.29
C GLY A 207 10.30 4.60 2.10
N GLY A 208 9.99 4.28 3.33
CA GLY A 208 10.87 3.59 4.28
C GLY A 208 10.43 3.79 5.72
N PRO A 209 11.07 3.07 6.66
CA PRO A 209 10.68 3.08 8.07
C PRO A 209 11.20 4.32 8.84
N THR A 210 11.89 5.23 8.19
CA THR A 210 12.32 6.49 8.84
C THR A 210 11.32 7.61 8.55
N PRO A 211 11.13 8.56 9.48
CA PRO A 211 10.26 9.71 9.23
C PRO A 211 10.60 10.46 7.95
N ALA A 212 11.89 10.68 7.66
CA ALA A 212 12.36 11.40 6.49
C ALA A 212 12.07 10.69 5.15
N ALA A 213 11.89 9.35 5.17
CA ALA A 213 11.64 8.57 3.97
C ALA A 213 10.16 8.54 3.56
N ARG A 214 9.22 8.95 4.41
CA ARG A 214 7.78 8.90 4.17
C ARG A 214 7.38 9.80 3.01
N ASN A 215 6.70 9.23 2.01
CA ASN A 215 6.15 9.97 0.86
C ASN A 215 4.66 10.28 1.02
N LEU A 216 4.20 11.25 0.22
CA LEU A 216 2.80 11.48 -0.07
C LEU A 216 2.53 11.16 -1.54
N LEU A 217 1.56 10.27 -1.82
CA LEU A 217 1.10 9.91 -3.16
C LEU A 217 -0.41 10.13 -3.26
N GLY A 218 -0.82 11.29 -3.73
CA GLY A 218 -2.23 11.68 -3.79
C GLY A 218 -2.54 12.64 -4.91
N GLY A 219 -3.81 12.69 -5.35
CA GLY A 219 -4.21 13.50 -6.48
C GLY A 219 -3.88 12.89 -7.84
N LEU A 220 -3.60 11.60 -7.89
CA LEU A 220 -3.14 10.82 -9.04
C LEU A 220 -4.27 10.01 -9.70
N SER A 221 -3.99 9.35 -10.81
CA SER A 221 -4.84 8.24 -11.26
C SER A 221 -4.67 7.03 -10.37
N THR A 222 -3.51 6.41 -10.35
CA THR A 222 -3.08 5.35 -9.41
C THR A 222 -1.78 5.78 -8.74
N ALA A 223 -1.64 5.56 -7.43
CA ALA A 223 -0.43 6.02 -6.75
C ALA A 223 0.80 5.17 -7.09
N ILE A 224 0.68 3.85 -7.07
CA ILE A 224 1.76 2.93 -7.45
C ILE A 224 1.19 1.89 -8.41
N SER A 225 1.77 1.76 -9.60
CA SER A 225 1.32 0.80 -10.60
C SER A 225 2.48 0.00 -11.18
N ALA A 226 2.41 -1.35 -11.04
CA ALA A 226 3.39 -2.26 -11.62
C ALA A 226 2.86 -2.86 -12.93
N PHE A 227 3.58 -2.58 -14.03
CA PHE A 227 3.27 -3.06 -15.38
C PHE A 227 4.18 -4.20 -15.83
N ALA A 228 5.20 -4.54 -15.04
CA ALA A 228 6.08 -5.68 -15.27
C ALA A 228 6.22 -6.48 -13.97
N ALA A 229 6.64 -7.74 -14.11
CA ALA A 229 6.99 -8.55 -12.95
C ALA A 229 8.06 -7.87 -12.12
N SER A 230 7.86 -7.84 -10.80
CA SER A 230 8.80 -7.21 -9.87
C SER A 230 9.04 -8.12 -8.67
N ASP A 231 10.29 -8.19 -8.23
CA ASP A 231 10.73 -8.96 -7.07
C ASP A 231 11.26 -8.05 -5.97
N GLY A 232 10.83 -8.26 -4.73
CA GLY A 232 11.34 -7.54 -3.57
C GLY A 232 10.89 -6.08 -3.46
N LEU A 233 9.79 -5.65 -4.11
CA LEU A 233 9.23 -4.30 -3.94
C LEU A 233 8.94 -4.02 -2.46
N ARG A 234 9.39 -2.85 -1.98
CA ARG A 234 9.07 -2.34 -0.63
C ARG A 234 8.27 -1.06 -0.73
N VAL A 235 7.12 -1.03 -0.06
CA VAL A 235 6.27 0.16 0.07
C VAL A 235 6.02 0.36 1.55
N GLU A 236 6.70 1.32 2.16
CA GLU A 236 6.76 1.47 3.62
C GLU A 236 6.61 2.94 4.03
N GLY A 237 5.82 3.21 5.08
CA GLY A 237 5.73 4.51 5.74
C GLY A 237 4.95 5.61 4.98
N ASN A 238 4.32 5.31 3.85
CA ASN A 238 3.72 6.32 2.97
C ASN A 238 2.30 6.73 3.38
N LEU A 239 1.91 7.94 2.98
CA LEU A 239 0.51 8.40 2.89
C LEU A 239 0.06 8.27 1.44
N ILE A 240 -0.96 7.45 1.17
CA ILE A 240 -1.48 7.19 -0.17
C ILE A 240 -2.97 7.55 -0.22
N GLY A 241 -3.32 8.52 -1.09
CA GLY A 241 -4.69 9.03 -1.22
C GLY A 241 -5.10 10.03 -0.14
N LEU A 242 -4.13 10.54 0.62
CA LEU A 242 -4.33 11.48 1.73
C LEU A 242 -3.56 12.78 1.51
N ARG A 243 -4.01 13.86 2.17
CA ARG A 243 -3.26 15.10 2.32
C ARG A 243 -2.10 14.92 3.30
N ALA A 244 -1.16 15.87 3.28
CA ALA A 244 0.03 15.82 4.13
C ALA A 244 -0.31 15.70 5.64
N GLY A 245 -1.40 16.31 6.11
CA GLY A 245 -1.89 16.14 7.49
C GLY A 245 -2.33 14.72 7.84
N GLY A 246 -2.64 13.89 6.84
CA GLY A 246 -3.05 12.50 7.02
C GLY A 246 -4.47 12.31 7.57
N ASP A 247 -5.26 13.38 7.65
CA ASP A 247 -6.61 13.42 8.23
C ASP A 247 -7.72 13.73 7.23
N GLN A 248 -7.37 13.99 5.97
CA GLN A 248 -8.28 14.28 4.87
C GLN A 248 -7.85 13.55 3.60
N ALA A 249 -8.82 13.19 2.77
CA ALA A 249 -8.55 12.57 1.47
C ALA A 249 -7.91 13.55 0.48
N LEU A 250 -6.95 13.05 -0.28
CA LEU A 250 -6.42 13.58 -1.51
C LEU A 250 -6.50 12.47 -2.56
N ASP A 251 -7.72 12.20 -2.99
CA ASP A 251 -8.11 11.01 -3.71
C ASP A 251 -7.27 10.69 -4.95
N ASN A 252 -6.89 9.44 -5.11
CA ASN A 252 -6.49 8.90 -6.39
C ASN A 252 -7.75 8.40 -7.12
N THR A 253 -7.85 8.64 -8.44
CA THR A 253 -9.10 8.37 -9.18
C THR A 253 -9.34 6.90 -9.46
N THR A 254 -8.33 6.07 -9.27
CA THR A 254 -8.43 4.61 -9.29
C THR A 254 -7.87 4.02 -7.98
N ASP A 255 -6.92 3.12 -8.06
CA ASP A 255 -6.39 2.39 -6.92
C ASP A 255 -5.24 3.11 -6.20
N GLY A 256 -5.02 2.78 -4.94
CA GLY A 256 -3.81 3.18 -4.24
C GLY A 256 -2.58 2.46 -4.81
N ILE A 257 -2.57 1.14 -4.75
CA ILE A 257 -1.53 0.28 -5.33
C ILE A 257 -2.20 -0.73 -6.25
N SER A 258 -1.71 -0.86 -7.49
CA SER A 258 -2.28 -1.80 -8.46
C SER A 258 -1.20 -2.52 -9.25
N THR A 259 -1.41 -3.83 -9.49
CA THR A 259 -0.60 -4.59 -10.44
C THR A 259 -1.43 -5.60 -11.21
N GLY A 260 -1.16 -5.73 -12.50
CA GLY A 260 -1.59 -6.84 -13.36
C GLY A 260 -0.44 -7.81 -13.68
N SER A 261 0.71 -7.65 -13.03
CA SER A 261 1.91 -8.44 -13.23
C SER A 261 2.37 -9.12 -11.92
N PRO A 262 3.16 -10.19 -11.98
CA PRO A 262 3.67 -10.86 -10.79
C PRO A 262 4.44 -9.90 -9.86
N LEU A 263 4.23 -10.08 -8.57
CA LEU A 263 4.85 -9.28 -7.51
C LEU A 263 5.33 -10.23 -6.41
N THR A 264 6.56 -10.71 -6.54
CA THR A 264 7.12 -11.70 -5.61
C THR A 264 7.96 -11.03 -4.52
N ASN A 265 8.01 -11.65 -3.33
CA ASN A 265 8.78 -11.19 -2.18
C ASN A 265 8.52 -9.73 -1.77
N ALA A 266 7.39 -9.15 -2.19
CA ALA A 266 7.05 -7.77 -1.88
C ALA A 266 6.71 -7.59 -0.39
N ARG A 267 7.01 -6.39 0.11
CA ARG A 267 6.63 -5.93 1.44
C ARG A 267 5.83 -4.63 1.32
N ILE A 268 4.54 -4.69 1.65
CA ILE A 268 3.68 -3.52 1.73
C ILE A 268 3.36 -3.30 3.20
N GLY A 269 4.00 -2.30 3.81
CA GLY A 269 4.03 -2.08 5.25
C GLY A 269 5.08 -2.92 5.97
N GLY A 270 4.85 -3.20 7.23
CA GLY A 270 5.73 -4.01 8.08
C GLY A 270 5.19 -4.11 9.51
N SER A 271 5.74 -5.03 10.29
CA SER A 271 5.38 -5.22 11.69
C SER A 271 5.81 -4.06 12.61
N ASP A 272 6.83 -3.30 12.20
CA ASP A 272 7.19 -2.05 12.87
C ASP A 272 6.18 -0.95 12.48
N PRO A 273 5.56 -0.26 13.45
CA PRO A 273 4.69 0.88 13.16
C PRO A 273 5.32 1.98 12.29
N ALA A 274 6.64 2.09 12.28
CA ALA A 274 7.37 3.03 11.42
C ALA A 274 7.25 2.68 9.92
N ALA A 275 7.09 1.41 9.58
CA ALA A 275 6.89 0.95 8.20
C ALA A 275 5.42 1.04 7.72
N ARG A 276 4.47 1.41 8.59
CA ARG A 276 3.05 1.49 8.28
C ARG A 276 2.75 2.42 7.14
N ASN A 277 2.08 1.95 6.10
CA ASN A 277 1.41 2.83 5.15
C ASN A 277 -0.02 3.14 5.64
N VAL A 278 -0.49 4.35 5.31
CA VAL A 278 -1.91 4.72 5.43
C VAL A 278 -2.43 4.92 4.02
N ILE A 279 -3.31 4.00 3.57
CA ILE A 279 -3.81 3.93 2.19
C ILE A 279 -5.33 4.13 2.23
N SER A 280 -5.77 5.35 1.93
CA SER A 280 -7.14 5.76 2.21
C SER A 280 -7.65 6.79 1.20
N GLY A 281 -8.97 6.89 1.05
CA GLY A 281 -9.59 7.88 0.19
C GLY A 281 -9.44 7.63 -1.31
N ASN A 282 -8.93 6.46 -1.74
CA ASN A 282 -8.84 6.11 -3.15
C ASN A 282 -10.22 5.75 -3.69
N ARG A 283 -10.55 6.17 -4.92
CA ARG A 283 -11.90 5.95 -5.46
C ARG A 283 -12.20 4.47 -5.74
N PHE A 284 -11.16 3.68 -6.03
CA PHE A 284 -11.23 2.23 -6.14
C PHE A 284 -10.52 1.57 -4.96
N SER A 285 -9.88 0.43 -5.15
CA SER A 285 -9.26 -0.31 -4.06
C SER A 285 -8.03 0.39 -3.49
N ALA A 286 -7.76 0.20 -2.21
CA ALA A 286 -6.47 0.57 -1.63
C ALA A 286 -5.34 -0.26 -2.25
N LEU A 287 -5.60 -1.56 -2.43
CA LEU A 287 -4.68 -2.51 -3.05
C LEU A 287 -5.46 -3.41 -4.01
N ARG A 288 -5.00 -3.49 -5.26
CA ARG A 288 -5.51 -4.40 -6.30
C ARG A 288 -4.37 -5.19 -6.89
N LEU A 289 -4.35 -6.50 -6.64
CA LEU A 289 -3.43 -7.44 -7.24
C LEU A 289 -4.24 -8.39 -8.15
N SER A 290 -3.97 -8.36 -9.46
CA SER A 290 -4.77 -9.09 -10.46
C SER A 290 -3.91 -9.75 -11.55
N SER A 291 -2.74 -10.27 -11.15
CA SER A 291 -1.83 -10.96 -12.09
C SER A 291 -2.26 -12.40 -12.32
N ALA A 292 -2.34 -12.80 -13.58
CA ALA A 292 -2.53 -14.20 -13.96
C ALA A 292 -1.27 -15.03 -13.69
N GLY A 293 -1.45 -16.35 -13.54
CA GLY A 293 -0.35 -17.31 -13.39
C GLY A 293 -0.42 -18.13 -12.11
N ILE A 294 0.66 -18.87 -11.85
CA ILE A 294 0.83 -19.67 -10.63
C ILE A 294 1.74 -18.90 -9.68
N ASN A 295 1.33 -18.75 -8.44
CA ASN A 295 2.08 -18.05 -7.39
C ASN A 295 2.56 -16.64 -7.77
N PRO A 296 1.73 -15.79 -8.41
CA PRO A 296 2.19 -14.49 -8.87
C PRO A 296 2.63 -13.57 -7.74
N TYR A 297 2.27 -13.88 -6.48
CA TYR A 297 2.62 -13.08 -5.30
C TYR A 297 3.45 -13.87 -4.27
N ALA A 298 4.11 -14.94 -4.70
CA ALA A 298 4.87 -15.81 -3.81
C ALA A 298 5.81 -15.03 -2.88
N GLY A 299 5.77 -15.34 -1.59
CA GLY A 299 6.60 -14.70 -0.57
C GLY A 299 6.20 -13.25 -0.22
N SER A 300 5.17 -12.69 -0.87
CA SER A 300 4.71 -11.32 -0.62
C SER A 300 3.88 -11.22 0.66
N ARG A 301 4.00 -10.07 1.34
CA ARG A 301 3.29 -9.76 2.59
C ARG A 301 2.74 -8.34 2.57
N VAL A 302 1.52 -8.21 3.08
CA VAL A 302 0.83 -6.94 3.31
C VAL A 302 0.51 -6.88 4.80
N GLU A 303 1.28 -6.15 5.58
CA GLU A 303 1.22 -6.22 7.03
C GLU A 303 1.37 -4.85 7.71
N GLY A 304 0.69 -4.65 8.84
CA GLY A 304 0.81 -3.47 9.70
C GLY A 304 0.22 -2.17 9.14
N ASN A 305 -0.50 -2.22 8.01
CA ASN A 305 -1.03 -1.03 7.35
C ASN A 305 -2.39 -0.60 7.91
N TYR A 306 -2.72 0.66 7.68
CA TYR A 306 -4.07 1.20 7.82
C TYR A 306 -4.69 1.44 6.44
N PHE A 307 -5.83 0.81 6.19
CA PHE A 307 -6.62 0.96 4.98
C PHE A 307 -7.98 1.58 5.30
N GLY A 308 -8.28 2.72 4.66
CA GLY A 308 -9.58 3.38 4.78
C GLY A 308 -9.76 4.26 6.02
N THR A 309 -8.68 4.58 6.73
CA THR A 309 -8.71 5.47 7.89
C THR A 309 -7.75 6.65 7.73
N ASP A 310 -7.82 7.61 8.63
CA ASP A 310 -6.77 8.61 8.85
C ASP A 310 -5.53 7.98 9.50
N VAL A 311 -4.47 8.77 9.68
CA VAL A 311 -3.23 8.34 10.33
C VAL A 311 -3.42 7.85 11.76
N SER A 312 -4.47 8.26 12.47
CA SER A 312 -4.79 7.78 13.82
C SER A 312 -5.49 6.42 13.84
N GLY A 313 -5.94 5.92 12.69
CA GLY A 313 -6.74 4.70 12.57
C GLY A 313 -8.19 4.84 13.04
N ARG A 314 -8.69 6.05 13.28
CA ARG A 314 -10.01 6.29 13.89
C ARG A 314 -11.04 6.90 12.95
N ARG A 315 -10.64 7.89 12.15
CA ARG A 315 -11.54 8.62 11.25
C ARG A 315 -11.76 7.84 9.97
N ALA A 316 -13.01 7.82 9.48
CA ALA A 316 -13.37 7.17 8.23
C ALA A 316 -12.86 7.95 7.01
N LEU A 317 -12.05 7.31 6.18
CA LEU A 317 -11.54 7.79 4.89
C LEU A 317 -11.50 6.61 3.91
N GLY A 318 -12.65 5.94 3.70
CA GLY A 318 -12.78 4.67 2.99
C GLY A 318 -12.23 4.68 1.57
N ASN A 319 -11.80 3.50 1.12
CA ASN A 319 -11.48 3.22 -0.28
C ASN A 319 -12.66 2.56 -0.98
N GLY A 320 -12.69 2.54 -2.30
CA GLY A 320 -13.75 1.87 -3.06
C GLY A 320 -15.06 2.66 -3.12
N LEU A 321 -15.03 3.94 -2.77
CA LEU A 321 -16.18 4.84 -2.71
C LEU A 321 -16.10 5.85 -3.86
N ASN A 322 -16.30 5.38 -5.10
CA ASN A 322 -16.25 6.27 -6.26
C ASN A 322 -17.53 7.12 -6.38
N PRO A 323 -17.48 8.45 -6.15
CA PRO A 323 -18.66 9.31 -6.26
C PRO A 323 -19.25 9.37 -7.68
N GLN A 324 -18.45 9.04 -8.71
CA GLN A 324 -18.85 9.02 -10.13
C GLN A 324 -19.50 7.69 -10.53
N SER A 325 -19.34 6.64 -9.72
CA SER A 325 -19.94 5.32 -9.94
C SER A 325 -20.40 4.71 -8.60
N PRO A 326 -21.35 5.34 -7.90
CA PRO A 326 -21.76 4.91 -6.57
C PRO A 326 -22.44 3.54 -6.54
N SER A 327 -22.92 3.06 -7.69
CA SER A 327 -23.51 1.73 -7.88
C SER A 327 -22.49 0.61 -8.08
N GLN A 328 -21.20 0.94 -8.18
CA GLN A 328 -20.12 -0.03 -8.37
C GLN A 328 -19.05 0.13 -7.28
N PRO A 329 -19.41 -0.10 -6.02
CA PRO A 329 -18.45 -0.03 -4.93
C PRO A 329 -17.37 -1.13 -5.09
N GLN A 330 -16.15 -0.82 -4.67
CA GLN A 330 -15.03 -1.75 -4.77
C GLN A 330 -14.59 -2.23 -3.39
N PRO A 331 -14.03 -3.46 -3.28
CA PRO A 331 -13.43 -3.91 -2.05
C PRO A 331 -12.21 -3.05 -1.68
N THR A 332 -11.92 -2.97 -0.39
CA THR A 332 -10.73 -2.25 0.07
C THR A 332 -9.46 -2.91 -0.44
N LEU A 333 -9.37 -4.24 -0.32
CA LEU A 333 -8.30 -5.06 -0.89
C LEU A 333 -8.90 -6.07 -1.87
N LEU A 334 -8.35 -6.16 -3.07
CA LEU A 334 -8.72 -7.16 -4.08
C LEU A 334 -7.47 -7.94 -4.48
N ILE A 335 -7.50 -9.24 -4.22
CA ILE A 335 -6.43 -10.18 -4.57
C ILE A 335 -7.01 -11.21 -5.52
N GLY A 336 -6.46 -11.34 -6.71
CA GLY A 336 -6.99 -12.26 -7.72
C GLY A 336 -6.08 -12.46 -8.91
N GLY A 337 -6.63 -13.08 -9.96
CA GLY A 337 -5.98 -13.26 -11.26
C GLY A 337 -5.17 -14.55 -11.41
N GLY A 338 -4.68 -15.15 -10.33
CA GLY A 338 -3.92 -16.41 -10.34
C GLY A 338 -4.76 -17.62 -9.90
N LEU A 339 -4.26 -18.82 -10.14
CA LEU A 339 -4.85 -20.04 -9.59
C LEU A 339 -4.43 -20.27 -8.12
N ASP A 340 -3.20 -19.90 -7.80
CA ASP A 340 -2.61 -19.92 -6.47
C ASP A 340 -1.83 -18.64 -6.29
N CYS A 341 -2.18 -17.83 -5.30
CA CYS A 341 -1.60 -16.52 -5.07
C CYS A 341 -0.47 -16.52 -4.05
N SER A 342 -0.50 -17.40 -3.06
CA SER A 342 0.53 -17.57 -2.02
C SER A 342 0.95 -16.26 -1.34
N ILE A 343 -0.03 -15.43 -0.94
CA ILE A 343 0.19 -14.12 -0.32
C ILE A 343 -0.32 -14.08 1.12
N ALA A 344 0.42 -13.41 2.00
CA ALA A 344 -0.02 -13.15 3.36
C ALA A 344 -0.54 -11.71 3.53
N ILE A 345 -1.79 -11.58 3.96
CA ILE A 345 -2.44 -10.32 4.32
C ILE A 345 -2.59 -10.30 5.85
N GLY A 346 -1.73 -9.57 6.55
CA GLY A 346 -1.58 -9.64 7.99
C GLY A 346 -0.58 -10.72 8.41
N GLY A 347 -0.64 -11.15 9.65
CA GLY A 347 0.24 -12.18 10.20
C GLY A 347 -0.01 -12.41 11.68
N ILE A 348 0.61 -13.47 12.23
CA ILE A 348 0.41 -13.91 13.59
C ILE A 348 1.35 -13.26 14.63
N ALA A 349 2.41 -12.58 14.16
CA ALA A 349 3.31 -11.87 15.05
C ALA A 349 2.78 -10.46 15.39
N PRO A 350 3.16 -9.91 16.54
CA PRO A 350 2.78 -8.55 16.92
C PRO A 350 3.11 -7.53 15.83
N GLY A 351 2.21 -6.59 15.57
CA GLY A 351 2.36 -5.53 14.59
C GLY A 351 2.07 -5.92 13.13
N GLN A 352 1.86 -7.20 12.82
CA GLN A 352 1.56 -7.64 11.46
C GLN A 352 0.10 -7.45 11.04
N ALA A 353 -0.83 -7.33 11.99
CA ALA A 353 -2.24 -7.10 11.70
C ALA A 353 -2.45 -5.79 10.92
N ASN A 354 -3.23 -5.83 9.84
CA ASN A 354 -3.71 -4.65 9.18
C ASN A 354 -5.03 -4.17 9.81
N LEU A 355 -5.30 -2.87 9.74
CA LEU A 355 -6.63 -2.31 9.94
C LEU A 355 -7.27 -2.07 8.57
N ILE A 356 -8.38 -2.76 8.27
CA ILE A 356 -9.10 -2.71 6.99
C ILE A 356 -10.49 -2.15 7.25
N ALA A 357 -10.72 -0.89 6.88
CA ALA A 357 -11.89 -0.17 7.39
C ALA A 357 -12.60 0.67 6.33
N TYR A 358 -13.90 0.88 6.55
CA TYR A 358 -14.75 1.83 5.85
C TYR A 358 -14.78 1.64 4.33
N GLY A 359 -14.49 0.45 3.83
CA GLY A 359 -14.48 0.13 2.41
C GLY A 359 -15.85 0.24 1.74
N GLY A 360 -15.86 0.52 0.43
CA GLY A 360 -17.07 0.64 -0.37
C GLY A 360 -17.83 -0.69 -0.52
N ALA A 361 -17.14 -1.83 -0.46
CA ALA A 361 -17.68 -3.18 -0.52
C ALA A 361 -17.02 -4.05 0.56
N ALA A 362 -16.60 -5.29 0.24
CA ALA A 362 -15.87 -6.15 1.18
C ALA A 362 -14.57 -5.50 1.68
N GLY A 363 -14.13 -5.86 2.87
CA GLY A 363 -12.84 -5.44 3.40
C GLY A 363 -11.69 -6.03 2.58
N LEU A 364 -11.69 -7.35 2.41
CA LEU A 364 -10.76 -8.11 1.58
C LEU A 364 -11.56 -9.05 0.68
N THR A 365 -11.17 -9.16 -0.59
CA THR A 365 -11.72 -10.15 -1.52
C THR A 365 -10.58 -11.00 -2.10
N ALA A 366 -10.74 -12.33 -2.07
CA ALA A 366 -9.91 -13.31 -2.77
C ALA A 366 -10.64 -13.80 -4.02
N ASP A 367 -10.37 -13.17 -5.17
CA ASP A 367 -11.09 -13.43 -6.42
C ASP A 367 -10.48 -14.60 -7.20
N ALA A 368 -11.12 -15.77 -7.14
CA ALA A 368 -10.72 -16.99 -7.83
C ALA A 368 -9.24 -17.42 -7.57
N CYS A 369 -8.69 -17.09 -6.42
CA CYS A 369 -7.28 -17.18 -6.09
C CYS A 369 -7.12 -17.91 -4.75
N SER A 370 -6.40 -19.04 -4.73
CA SER A 370 -6.08 -19.80 -3.52
C SER A 370 -4.85 -19.22 -2.80
N GLY A 371 -4.66 -19.56 -1.53
CA GLY A 371 -3.48 -19.16 -0.76
C GLY A 371 -3.45 -17.68 -0.36
N VAL A 372 -4.62 -17.04 -0.22
CA VAL A 372 -4.75 -15.69 0.36
C VAL A 372 -4.93 -15.83 1.87
N ALA A 373 -3.82 -15.92 2.59
CA ALA A 373 -3.83 -16.02 4.05
C ALA A 373 -4.16 -14.67 4.70
N SER A 374 -5.21 -14.62 5.53
CA SER A 374 -5.65 -13.39 6.19
C SER A 374 -5.78 -13.53 7.72
N PRO A 375 -4.72 -14.00 8.44
CA PRO A 375 -4.79 -14.14 9.88
C PRO A 375 -4.71 -12.79 10.60
N LEU A 376 -5.42 -12.68 11.72
CA LEU A 376 -5.34 -11.63 12.73
C LEU A 376 -5.55 -10.18 12.25
N ASN A 377 -6.17 -9.93 11.09
CA ASN A 377 -6.51 -8.57 10.68
C ASN A 377 -7.69 -8.02 11.49
N HIS A 378 -7.72 -6.70 11.63
CA HIS A 378 -8.84 -5.96 12.19
C HIS A 378 -9.70 -5.39 11.07
N PHE A 379 -10.98 -5.73 11.07
CA PHE A 379 -11.95 -5.19 10.12
C PHE A 379 -12.88 -4.21 10.84
N ARG A 380 -13.25 -3.10 10.17
CA ARG A 380 -14.14 -2.10 10.77
C ARG A 380 -15.04 -1.45 9.72
N ALA A 381 -16.36 -1.55 9.91
CA ALA A 381 -17.38 -0.78 9.21
C ALA A 381 -17.19 -0.76 7.66
N ASN A 382 -16.73 -1.85 7.05
CA ASN A 382 -16.79 -2.03 5.62
C ASN A 382 -18.26 -2.22 5.22
N ARG A 383 -18.66 -1.73 4.04
CA ARG A 383 -20.07 -1.83 3.60
C ARG A 383 -20.47 -3.25 3.22
N GLY A 384 -19.53 -4.08 2.79
CA GLY A 384 -19.71 -5.51 2.57
C GLY A 384 -19.17 -6.35 3.73
N ILE A 385 -19.14 -7.68 3.53
CA ILE A 385 -18.55 -8.60 4.50
C ILE A 385 -17.05 -8.32 4.70
N PRO A 386 -16.50 -8.62 5.88
CA PRO A 386 -15.10 -8.34 6.16
C PRO A 386 -14.13 -9.04 5.20
N PHE A 387 -14.39 -10.33 4.89
CA PHE A 387 -13.64 -11.13 3.94
C PHE A 387 -14.58 -11.92 3.03
N ASP A 388 -14.33 -11.87 1.73
CA ASP A 388 -15.17 -12.43 0.66
C ASP A 388 -14.28 -13.26 -0.28
N ASN A 389 -14.61 -14.52 -0.47
CA ASN A 389 -13.92 -15.44 -1.38
C ASN A 389 -14.50 -15.41 -2.81
N THR A 390 -15.47 -14.52 -3.08
CA THR A 390 -16.12 -14.39 -4.39
C THR A 390 -16.25 -12.92 -4.79
N PHE A 391 -15.72 -12.54 -5.96
CA PHE A 391 -15.88 -11.18 -6.48
C PHE A 391 -17.14 -11.04 -7.34
N GLY A 392 -18.00 -10.08 -6.97
CA GLY A 392 -19.04 -9.56 -7.86
C GLY A 392 -20.29 -10.41 -8.03
N GLY A 393 -20.51 -11.47 -7.26
CA GLY A 393 -21.65 -12.36 -7.50
C GLY A 393 -22.26 -13.06 -6.29
N GLY A 394 -21.70 -12.89 -5.12
CA GLY A 394 -22.19 -13.55 -3.91
C GLY A 394 -23.51 -12.96 -3.40
N ALA A 395 -24.37 -13.81 -2.87
CA ALA A 395 -25.47 -13.38 -2.00
C ALA A 395 -24.90 -12.52 -0.86
N LEU A 396 -25.70 -11.59 -0.35
CA LEU A 396 -25.31 -10.84 0.84
C LEU A 396 -25.04 -11.82 2.01
N GLY A 397 -23.79 -11.99 2.42
CA GLY A 397 -23.38 -12.89 3.49
C GLY A 397 -22.27 -13.87 3.07
N ALA A 398 -21.83 -14.68 4.04
CA ALA A 398 -20.82 -15.71 3.79
C ALA A 398 -21.37 -16.85 2.91
N THR A 399 -20.52 -17.41 2.07
CA THR A 399 -20.80 -18.61 1.28
C THR A 399 -21.09 -19.78 2.23
N PRO A 400 -22.22 -20.50 2.11
CA PRO A 400 -22.52 -21.61 2.98
C PRO A 400 -21.44 -22.70 2.92
N ASN A 401 -21.07 -23.28 4.07
CA ASN A 401 -20.21 -24.46 4.11
C ASN A 401 -20.81 -25.63 3.31
N ASP A 402 -19.95 -26.36 2.61
CA ASP A 402 -20.32 -27.63 1.97
C ASP A 402 -19.79 -28.86 2.74
N PRO A 403 -20.31 -30.08 2.51
CA PRO A 403 -19.83 -31.26 3.20
C PRO A 403 -18.38 -31.58 2.87
N GLY A 404 -17.53 -31.52 3.90
CA GLY A 404 -16.13 -31.92 3.80
C GLY A 404 -15.23 -30.93 3.06
N ASP A 405 -15.70 -29.73 2.70
CA ASP A 405 -14.90 -28.70 2.05
C ASP A 405 -14.43 -29.10 0.64
N ALA A 406 -15.36 -29.55 -0.20
CA ALA A 406 -15.06 -30.16 -1.50
C ALA A 406 -15.23 -29.21 -2.67
N ASP A 407 -15.84 -28.05 -2.47
CA ASP A 407 -16.08 -27.05 -3.49
C ASP A 407 -14.81 -26.29 -3.91
N THR A 408 -14.92 -25.44 -4.92
CA THR A 408 -13.77 -24.72 -5.50
C THR A 408 -14.11 -23.26 -5.73
N GLY A 409 -13.12 -22.38 -5.57
CA GLY A 409 -13.28 -20.94 -5.71
C GLY A 409 -12.07 -20.19 -5.13
N GLY A 410 -12.26 -18.93 -4.80
CA GLY A 410 -11.28 -18.16 -4.05
C GLY A 410 -10.97 -18.87 -2.72
N ASN A 411 -9.69 -19.02 -2.38
CA ASN A 411 -9.26 -19.78 -1.22
C ASN A 411 -9.89 -21.18 -1.12
N ARG A 412 -10.24 -21.79 -2.24
CA ARG A 412 -10.98 -23.07 -2.34
C ARG A 412 -12.33 -23.04 -1.63
N LEU A 413 -12.89 -21.87 -1.36
CA LEU A 413 -14.08 -21.66 -0.53
C LEU A 413 -13.98 -22.33 0.85
N GLN A 414 -12.76 -22.35 1.45
CA GLN A 414 -12.48 -22.99 2.73
C GLN A 414 -13.64 -22.81 3.73
N ASN A 415 -14.14 -23.91 4.27
CA ASN A 415 -15.24 -23.90 5.23
C ASN A 415 -14.89 -23.10 6.49
N PHE A 416 -15.79 -22.24 6.95
CA PHE A 416 -15.68 -21.55 8.22
C PHE A 416 -16.10 -22.46 9.42
N ALA A 417 -15.68 -22.08 10.63
CA ALA A 417 -16.03 -22.79 11.83
C ALA A 417 -17.51 -22.58 12.20
N VAL A 418 -18.23 -23.68 12.41
CA VAL A 418 -19.55 -23.64 13.03
C VAL A 418 -19.36 -23.52 14.56
N ILE A 419 -19.77 -22.40 15.13
CA ILE A 419 -19.62 -22.08 16.56
C ILE A 419 -20.84 -22.56 17.31
N THR A 420 -20.62 -23.24 18.42
CA THR A 420 -21.65 -23.65 19.37
C THR A 420 -21.37 -22.97 20.71
N LEU A 421 -22.29 -22.12 21.15
CA LEU A 421 -22.23 -21.53 22.49
C LEU A 421 -22.88 -22.50 23.49
N PRO A 422 -22.22 -22.77 24.64
CA PRO A 422 -22.85 -23.60 25.68
C PRO A 422 -24.16 -22.94 26.13
N GLY A 423 -25.23 -23.70 26.18
CA GLY A 423 -26.55 -23.23 26.64
C GLY A 423 -26.48 -22.77 28.09
N GLY A 424 -26.60 -21.47 28.30
CA GLY A 424 -26.61 -20.87 29.63
C GLY A 424 -25.94 -19.50 29.64
N PHE A 425 -26.39 -18.62 30.50
CA PHE A 425 -25.87 -17.27 30.67
C PHE A 425 -24.35 -17.23 30.70
N LEU A 426 -23.75 -16.52 29.76
CA LEU A 426 -22.35 -16.11 29.90
C LEU A 426 -22.27 -15.12 31.08
N PRO A 427 -21.33 -15.30 32.02
CA PRO A 427 -21.25 -14.39 33.17
C PRO A 427 -21.01 -12.97 32.69
N ALA A 428 -21.84 -12.05 33.15
CA ALA A 428 -21.58 -10.62 33.00
C ALA A 428 -20.31 -10.30 33.79
N GLY A 429 -19.25 -9.90 33.08
CA GLY A 429 -18.00 -9.41 33.66
C GLY A 429 -16.77 -10.27 33.41
N GLY A 430 -16.12 -10.08 32.25
CA GLY A 430 -14.69 -10.29 32.05
C GLY A 430 -14.08 -11.67 32.26
N SER A 431 -14.86 -12.71 32.33
CA SER A 431 -14.41 -14.09 32.55
C SER A 431 -14.12 -14.77 31.21
N ALA A 432 -13.16 -15.71 31.22
CA ALA A 432 -12.93 -16.61 30.10
C ALA A 432 -14.22 -17.37 29.74
N VAL A 433 -14.48 -17.51 28.43
CA VAL A 433 -15.67 -18.19 27.90
C VAL A 433 -15.23 -19.44 27.16
N GLU A 434 -15.78 -20.60 27.54
CA GLU A 434 -15.62 -21.83 26.79
C GLU A 434 -16.53 -21.85 25.57
N VAL A 435 -15.98 -22.04 24.39
CA VAL A 435 -16.68 -22.03 23.11
C VAL A 435 -16.48 -23.37 22.42
N GLY A 436 -17.58 -24.03 22.05
CA GLY A 436 -17.57 -25.17 21.15
C GLY A 436 -17.45 -24.72 19.69
N PHE A 437 -16.72 -25.48 18.87
CA PHE A 437 -16.64 -25.22 17.44
C PHE A 437 -16.30 -26.49 16.66
N GLN A 438 -16.64 -26.49 15.37
CA GLN A 438 -16.31 -27.54 14.42
C GLN A 438 -16.03 -26.93 13.06
N VAL A 439 -15.03 -27.46 12.36
CA VAL A 439 -14.75 -27.14 10.95
C VAL A 439 -14.96 -28.41 10.14
N ASP A 440 -15.94 -28.40 9.23
CA ASP A 440 -16.22 -29.55 8.36
C ASP A 440 -15.32 -29.50 7.11
N SER A 441 -14.01 -29.74 7.32
CA SER A 441 -13.03 -29.82 6.23
C SER A 441 -12.30 -31.17 6.31
N ALA A 442 -12.43 -31.98 5.26
CA ALA A 442 -11.74 -33.26 5.19
C ALA A 442 -10.24 -33.05 4.92
N THR A 443 -9.38 -33.94 5.42
CA THR A 443 -7.92 -33.88 5.18
C THR A 443 -7.52 -34.03 3.72
N ALA A 444 -8.43 -34.50 2.86
CA ALA A 444 -8.23 -34.54 1.41
C ALA A 444 -8.42 -33.18 0.73
N ASN A 445 -9.19 -32.27 1.35
CA ASN A 445 -9.65 -31.03 0.74
C ASN A 445 -8.99 -29.78 1.36
N ALA A 446 -8.58 -29.86 2.64
CA ALA A 446 -7.88 -28.78 3.35
C ALA A 446 -6.50 -29.21 3.83
N SER A 447 -5.57 -28.28 3.91
CA SER A 447 -4.21 -28.47 4.41
C SER A 447 -4.17 -28.26 5.93
N TYR A 448 -3.75 -29.27 6.69
CA TYR A 448 -3.68 -29.22 8.16
C TYR A 448 -2.28 -28.85 8.67
N PRO A 449 -2.13 -28.22 9.86
CA PRO A 449 -3.19 -27.87 10.80
C PRO A 449 -4.06 -26.69 10.30
N LEU A 450 -5.35 -26.70 10.70
CA LEU A 450 -6.21 -25.52 10.55
C LEU A 450 -6.01 -24.61 11.75
N ARG A 451 -5.93 -23.31 11.49
CA ARG A 451 -5.99 -22.24 12.50
C ARG A 451 -7.39 -21.67 12.51
N VAL A 452 -8.01 -21.55 13.66
CA VAL A 452 -9.31 -20.92 13.85
C VAL A 452 -9.12 -19.66 14.68
N ASP A 453 -9.34 -18.51 14.10
CA ASP A 453 -9.27 -17.20 14.75
C ASP A 453 -10.68 -16.73 15.12
N PHE A 454 -10.92 -16.49 16.41
CA PHE A 454 -12.20 -16.04 16.92
C PHE A 454 -12.22 -14.53 17.07
N TYR A 455 -13.30 -13.93 16.63
CA TYR A 455 -13.46 -12.48 16.64
C TYR A 455 -14.77 -12.08 17.31
N ARG A 456 -14.71 -10.99 18.08
CA ARG A 456 -15.90 -10.25 18.49
C ARG A 456 -16.35 -9.39 17.31
N GLY A 457 -17.61 -9.51 16.90
CA GLY A 457 -18.24 -8.67 15.89
C GLY A 457 -18.86 -7.41 16.50
N ASP A 458 -19.28 -6.49 15.64
CA ASP A 458 -20.27 -5.46 15.97
C ASP A 458 -21.62 -5.81 15.33
N CYS A 459 -22.69 -5.24 15.87
CA CYS A 459 -24.06 -5.46 15.38
C CYS A 459 -24.30 -4.83 14.00
N GLY A 460 -23.41 -3.96 13.52
CA GLY A 460 -23.42 -3.40 12.16
C GLY A 460 -22.79 -4.31 11.11
N GLY A 461 -22.26 -5.48 11.51
CA GLY A 461 -21.72 -6.50 10.60
C GLY A 461 -20.34 -6.22 10.02
N GLY A 462 -19.80 -5.02 10.18
CA GLY A 462 -18.57 -4.58 9.50
C GLY A 462 -17.29 -4.63 10.31
N SER A 463 -17.35 -4.81 11.63
CA SER A 463 -16.17 -4.81 12.51
C SER A 463 -15.88 -6.19 13.07
N ARG A 464 -14.59 -6.53 13.15
CA ARG A 464 -14.09 -7.79 13.71
C ARG A 464 -12.84 -7.51 14.54
N GLN A 465 -12.90 -7.82 15.83
CA GLN A 465 -11.78 -7.71 16.77
C GLN A 465 -11.41 -9.10 17.28
N LEU A 466 -10.15 -9.50 17.11
CA LEU A 466 -9.66 -10.80 17.58
C LEU A 466 -9.82 -10.92 19.10
N VAL A 467 -10.35 -12.08 19.55
CA VAL A 467 -10.51 -12.44 20.97
C VAL A 467 -9.80 -13.71 21.35
N GLY A 468 -9.33 -14.51 20.39
CA GLY A 468 -8.54 -15.71 20.64
C GLY A 468 -8.35 -16.56 19.40
N SER A 469 -7.57 -17.64 19.52
CA SER A 469 -7.30 -18.57 18.43
C SER A 469 -7.20 -20.01 18.94
N ALA A 470 -7.53 -20.97 18.07
CA ALA A 470 -7.33 -22.39 18.29
C ALA A 470 -6.67 -23.04 17.08
N SER A 471 -6.15 -24.27 17.25
CA SER A 471 -5.58 -25.05 16.16
C SER A 471 -6.23 -26.44 16.13
N ILE A 472 -6.50 -26.95 14.92
CA ILE A 472 -7.02 -28.31 14.68
C ILE A 472 -5.95 -29.09 13.95
N ALA A 473 -5.45 -30.15 14.55
CA ALA A 473 -4.53 -31.08 13.89
C ALA A 473 -5.28 -32.03 12.94
N ALA A 474 -4.59 -32.60 11.95
CA ALA A 474 -5.20 -33.55 11.00
C ALA A 474 -5.91 -34.75 11.64
N ILE A 475 -5.40 -35.24 12.77
CA ILE A 475 -6.02 -36.35 13.53
C ILE A 475 -7.39 -35.97 14.11
N ASP A 476 -7.64 -34.69 14.31
CA ASP A 476 -8.86 -34.12 14.85
C ASP A 476 -9.79 -33.53 13.78
N ALA A 477 -9.49 -33.80 12.50
CA ALA A 477 -10.28 -33.28 11.38
C ALA A 477 -11.77 -33.59 11.53
N GLN A 478 -12.62 -32.60 11.25
CA GLN A 478 -14.09 -32.70 11.32
C GLN A 478 -14.67 -33.07 12.70
N LEU A 479 -13.86 -33.12 13.76
CA LEU A 479 -14.35 -33.39 15.10
C LEU A 479 -14.75 -32.14 15.86
N PRO A 480 -15.83 -32.16 16.68
CA PRO A 480 -16.15 -31.06 17.58
C PRO A 480 -15.02 -30.79 18.57
N ARG A 481 -14.74 -29.52 18.83
CA ARG A 481 -13.68 -29.04 19.74
C ARG A 481 -14.22 -28.00 20.68
N THR A 482 -13.50 -27.75 21.77
CA THR A 482 -13.74 -26.61 22.64
C THR A 482 -12.46 -25.78 22.82
N THR A 483 -12.61 -24.51 23.07
CA THR A 483 -11.51 -23.59 23.40
C THR A 483 -11.98 -22.58 24.44
N LEU A 484 -11.02 -22.09 25.24
CA LEU A 484 -11.26 -21.05 26.22
C LEU A 484 -10.83 -19.70 25.63
N LEU A 485 -11.78 -18.79 25.43
CA LEU A 485 -11.51 -17.44 24.96
C LEU A 485 -11.44 -16.49 26.14
N GLN A 486 -10.33 -15.74 26.22
CA GLN A 486 -10.11 -14.75 27.27
C GLN A 486 -9.58 -13.45 26.63
N PRO A 487 -10.46 -12.50 26.29
CA PRO A 487 -10.03 -11.23 25.72
C PRO A 487 -9.07 -10.48 26.63
N ALA A 488 -7.99 -9.96 26.07
CA ALA A 488 -6.96 -9.25 26.83
C ALA A 488 -7.48 -7.93 27.46
N ASP A 489 -8.53 -7.36 26.90
CA ASP A 489 -9.20 -6.13 27.39
C ASP A 489 -10.27 -6.40 28.46
N GLY A 490 -10.50 -7.68 28.80
CA GLY A 490 -11.55 -8.09 29.75
C GLY A 490 -12.98 -7.83 29.28
N ALA A 491 -13.16 -7.49 28.01
CA ALA A 491 -14.47 -7.18 27.44
C ALA A 491 -15.27 -8.45 27.10
N ASN A 492 -16.56 -8.29 26.82
CA ASN A 492 -17.41 -9.40 26.36
C ASN A 492 -16.90 -9.98 25.03
N VAL A 493 -16.96 -11.29 24.86
CA VAL A 493 -16.60 -11.98 23.61
C VAL A 493 -17.71 -11.94 22.55
N LEU A 494 -18.94 -11.60 22.92
CA LEU A 494 -20.09 -11.63 22.03
C LEU A 494 -20.39 -10.28 21.38
N PRO A 495 -21.02 -10.28 20.22
CA PRO A 495 -21.32 -11.45 19.38
C PRO A 495 -20.05 -12.03 18.75
N LEU A 496 -19.98 -13.35 18.64
CA LEU A 496 -18.78 -14.11 18.24
C LEU A 496 -18.88 -14.60 16.78
N THR A 497 -17.77 -14.55 16.08
CA THR A 497 -17.56 -15.17 14.77
C THR A 497 -16.17 -15.77 14.68
N ALA A 498 -15.89 -16.53 13.64
CA ALA A 498 -14.57 -17.09 13.42
C ALA A 498 -14.17 -17.05 11.93
N LEU A 499 -12.86 -17.04 11.71
CA LEU A 499 -12.21 -17.21 10.41
C LEU A 499 -11.25 -18.39 10.52
N VAL A 500 -11.25 -19.27 9.53
CA VAL A 500 -10.35 -20.43 9.46
C VAL A 500 -9.25 -20.15 8.46
N VAL A 501 -8.02 -20.54 8.77
CA VAL A 501 -6.89 -20.50 7.83
C VAL A 501 -6.24 -21.88 7.82
N ASP A 502 -6.14 -22.50 6.65
CA ASP A 502 -5.44 -23.77 6.48
C ASP A 502 -3.92 -23.58 6.37
N ALA A 503 -3.14 -24.66 6.43
CA ALA A 503 -1.68 -24.59 6.35
C ALA A 503 -1.14 -24.17 4.96
N ALA A 504 -1.95 -24.25 3.92
CA ALA A 504 -1.62 -23.74 2.59
C ALA A 504 -1.95 -22.24 2.44
N GLY A 505 -2.56 -21.62 3.46
CA GLY A 505 -2.90 -20.20 3.46
C GLY A 505 -4.30 -19.90 2.89
N ASN A 506 -5.17 -20.89 2.71
CA ASN A 506 -6.55 -20.62 2.32
C ASN A 506 -7.32 -20.13 3.55
N SER A 507 -7.86 -18.92 3.48
CA SER A 507 -8.70 -18.37 4.53
C SER A 507 -10.17 -18.54 4.18
N SER A 508 -10.99 -18.98 5.16
CA SER A 508 -12.45 -18.98 5.02
C SER A 508 -12.99 -17.55 5.03
N GLU A 509 -14.24 -17.39 4.66
CA GLU A 509 -15.03 -16.24 5.05
C GLU A 509 -15.32 -16.29 6.55
N PHE A 510 -15.87 -15.19 7.11
CA PHE A 510 -16.28 -15.18 8.51
C PHE A 510 -17.58 -15.96 8.71
N ALA A 511 -17.59 -16.82 9.71
CA ALA A 511 -18.80 -17.50 10.17
C ALA A 511 -19.92 -16.48 10.47
N PRO A 512 -21.20 -16.85 10.33
CA PRO A 512 -22.30 -16.05 10.84
C PRO A 512 -22.13 -15.73 12.34
N LEU A 513 -22.47 -14.49 12.73
CA LEU A 513 -22.37 -14.05 14.13
C LEU A 513 -23.25 -14.90 15.04
N GLN A 514 -22.70 -15.30 16.18
CA GLN A 514 -23.38 -16.08 17.22
C GLN A 514 -23.50 -15.27 18.50
N GLY A 515 -24.63 -15.43 19.20
CA GLY A 515 -24.84 -14.81 20.51
C GLY A 515 -25.13 -13.31 20.42
N GLU A 516 -25.91 -12.89 19.45
CA GLU A 516 -26.56 -11.58 19.54
C GLU A 516 -27.30 -11.51 20.88
N ALA A 517 -27.03 -10.45 21.66
CA ALA A 517 -27.69 -10.28 22.95
C ALA A 517 -29.19 -10.10 22.67
N ILE A 518 -29.97 -11.17 22.90
CA ILE A 518 -31.41 -11.04 23.03
C ILE A 518 -31.60 -10.26 24.33
N PHE A 519 -31.87 -8.99 24.25
CA PHE A 519 -32.37 -8.24 25.40
C PHE A 519 -33.72 -8.83 25.77
N ALA A 520 -33.74 -9.73 26.74
CA ALA A 520 -34.95 -10.22 27.34
C ALA A 520 -35.56 -9.09 28.20
N ASP A 521 -36.25 -8.17 27.58
CA ASP A 521 -37.17 -7.26 28.30
C ASP A 521 -38.58 -7.82 28.44
N GLY A 522 -38.80 -9.09 28.07
CA GLY A 522 -40.07 -9.78 28.27
C GLY A 522 -41.20 -9.34 27.35
N SER A 523 -40.95 -8.61 26.28
CA SER A 523 -41.98 -8.31 25.28
C SER A 523 -41.79 -9.19 24.05
N GLU A 524 -42.67 -10.19 23.89
CA GLU A 524 -42.78 -11.04 22.69
C GLU A 524 -43.40 -10.25 21.53
N ASP A 525 -42.74 -9.22 21.01
CA ASP A 525 -43.14 -8.61 19.77
C ASP A 525 -42.01 -8.73 18.73
N GLN A 526 -42.41 -9.27 17.56
CA GLN A 526 -41.72 -9.54 16.31
C GLN A 526 -40.42 -8.74 16.09
N PRO A 527 -39.32 -9.35 15.53
CA PRO A 527 -38.11 -8.63 15.25
C PRO A 527 -38.33 -7.60 14.14
N THR A 528 -38.66 -6.39 14.51
CA THR A 528 -38.45 -5.25 13.62
C THR A 528 -36.94 -4.99 13.53
N ALA A 529 -36.41 -4.97 12.31
CA ALA A 529 -35.01 -4.67 12.04
C ALA A 529 -34.57 -3.46 12.86
N LEU A 530 -33.62 -3.65 13.76
CA LEU A 530 -33.02 -2.57 14.55
C LEU A 530 -32.38 -1.55 13.60
N PRO A 531 -32.52 -0.25 13.85
CA PRO A 531 -31.84 0.76 13.06
C PRO A 531 -30.34 0.60 13.22
N PRO A 532 -29.52 0.79 12.15
CA PRO A 532 -28.10 0.65 12.21
C PRO A 532 -27.50 1.65 13.21
N GLY A 533 -26.84 1.15 14.27
CA GLY A 533 -26.02 1.97 15.15
C GLY A 533 -26.23 1.86 16.66
N ARG A 534 -26.94 0.87 17.18
CA ARG A 534 -27.00 0.61 18.63
C ARG A 534 -26.68 -0.85 18.96
N CYS A 535 -25.45 -1.06 19.38
CA CYS A 535 -25.03 -2.11 20.28
C CYS A 535 -24.40 -1.39 21.48
N ASP A 536 -25.17 -1.16 22.51
CA ASP A 536 -24.67 -0.72 23.81
C ASP A 536 -24.33 -1.94 24.67
#